data_94e75bfc4b4f758577ce433d2800203c
#
_entry.id   94e75bfc4b4f758577ce433d2800203c
#
_cell.length_a   1.000
_cell.length_b   1.000
_cell.length_c   1.000
_cell.angle_alpha   90.00
_cell.angle_beta   90.00
_cell.angle_gamma   90.00
#
_symmetry.space_group_name_H-M   'P 1'
#
loop_
_entity.id
_entity.type
_entity.pdbx_description
1 polymer ?
#
loop_
_entity_poly.entity_id
_entity_poly.type
_entity_poly.pdbx_seq_one_letter_code
_entity_poly.pdbx_strand_id
1 'polypeptide(L)'
;MNKLTNPKKLKDDAQDVNALMRKAKNMEKNGQYPEAVEIYHLILSKYPKNKRANLSLKKINDANPVPNLLPLIEAKRFDEVEKILLSNIERDNQNPNFWKLLGSIYYQMKNYSLSLQCNQKALELNPGDYALMHQIGCDLLEQDDVGNAFKAFKFALVTNPSFSQAHTKIGEIYNKIQDFVKAEYEWLKAIKVDPSDTLALTYLGINAIQNLGDCAKSQKYFETALEYEPHDVNNCVNLATIFYEQGQNEKSLEIFENWEKRNWADIEDQKKAEFRFNYSLALFADGQVSLGWQMFRGRLTVDKIMPIDVTKIKIRKLENIQDANSKRILLVMEQGVGDHLFQLGLLKQFIESTQSKIVLQVEPRLESLLARSFPEVEVVLDFDLDDENIDYWMPYADLGVMLDFNPNIQAVCGPYLKRDTKLTSNWVKKLPSDKLNVGFSWRSGLIDARRLNSYTYLSDWASIIENQDINAICLQYGDITEDLKELPQSLQKKLLIPDFNLKDDFESLALLIDECDLVFGPFTAPSIQAAAQGKETVIFNLKSGDRWSFGESLKYPEYQDRWYNNCNHIVFSQAEKINLVDRMENYVNNVFQRKTGFANKL
;
A
#
# COMPACT_ATOMS: atom_id res chain seq x y z
N MET A 1 31.53 -42.05 48.75
CA MET A 1 31.09 -41.14 49.78
C MET A 1 29.67 -40.70 49.50
N ASN A 2 28.70 -41.28 50.22
CA ASN A 2 27.26 -41.01 50.11
C ASN A 2 26.94 -39.59 50.60
N LYS A 3 26.42 -38.77 49.73
CA LYS A 3 25.68 -37.56 50.19
C LYS A 3 24.27 -37.96 50.57
N LEU A 4 24.05 -38.11 51.89
CA LEU A 4 22.76 -38.21 52.52
C LEU A 4 21.87 -37.03 52.10
N THR A 5 20.84 -37.30 51.32
CA THR A 5 19.77 -36.36 51.01
C THR A 5 18.98 -36.10 52.26
N ASN A 6 18.92 -34.83 52.68
CA ASN A 6 18.24 -34.35 53.88
C ASN A 6 16.73 -34.71 53.83
N PRO A 7 16.16 -35.48 54.82
CA PRO A 7 14.76 -35.92 54.77
C PRO A 7 13.72 -34.81 54.79
N LYS A 8 14.07 -33.61 55.28
CA LYS A 8 13.20 -32.41 55.22
C LYS A 8 13.05 -31.89 53.76
N LYS A 9 14.13 -31.87 52.97
CA LYS A 9 14.08 -31.41 51.60
C LYS A 9 13.23 -32.31 50.70
N LEU A 10 13.24 -33.62 50.95
CA LEU A 10 12.38 -34.61 50.27
C LEU A 10 10.89 -34.47 50.62
N LYS A 11 10.55 -34.03 51.84
CA LYS A 11 9.15 -33.76 52.24
C LYS A 11 8.62 -32.45 51.66
N ASP A 12 9.41 -31.41 51.63
CA ASP A 12 9.05 -30.11 51.05
C ASP A 12 8.87 -30.23 49.50
N ASP A 13 9.76 -30.96 48.84
CA ASP A 13 9.67 -31.25 47.40
C ASP A 13 8.45 -32.14 47.07
N ALA A 14 8.09 -33.12 47.94
CA ALA A 14 6.93 -33.97 47.71
C ALA A 14 5.59 -33.24 47.99
N GLN A 15 5.58 -32.26 48.90
CA GLN A 15 4.43 -31.38 49.12
C GLN A 15 4.22 -30.45 47.93
N ASP A 16 5.27 -29.92 47.34
CA ASP A 16 5.24 -29.07 46.15
C ASP A 16 4.67 -29.82 44.93
N VAL A 17 5.11 -31.05 44.67
CA VAL A 17 4.60 -31.88 43.55
C VAL A 17 3.12 -32.22 43.70
N ASN A 18 2.65 -32.54 44.91
CA ASN A 18 1.23 -32.83 45.15
C ASN A 18 0.36 -31.58 45.01
N ALA A 19 0.87 -30.40 45.35
CA ALA A 19 0.19 -29.13 45.15
C ALA A 19 0.08 -28.81 43.64
N LEU A 20 1.16 -28.97 42.91
CA LEU A 20 1.19 -28.80 41.42
C LEU A 20 0.25 -29.80 40.73
N MET A 21 0.25 -31.08 41.15
CA MET A 21 -0.67 -32.09 40.62
C MET A 21 -2.14 -31.74 40.86
N ARG A 22 -2.48 -31.17 42.05
CA ARG A 22 -3.84 -30.71 42.36
C ARG A 22 -4.22 -29.50 41.49
N LYS A 23 -3.30 -28.55 41.32
CA LYS A 23 -3.51 -27.37 40.48
C LYS A 23 -3.77 -27.77 39.01
N ALA A 24 -2.93 -28.63 38.45
CA ALA A 24 -3.10 -29.14 37.07
C ALA A 24 -4.44 -29.87 36.88
N LYS A 25 -4.85 -30.71 37.86
CA LYS A 25 -6.14 -31.41 37.78
C LYS A 25 -7.35 -30.49 37.90
N ASN A 26 -7.26 -29.41 38.66
CA ASN A 26 -8.32 -28.41 38.68
C ASN A 26 -8.44 -27.67 37.35
N MET A 27 -7.32 -27.37 36.73
CA MET A 27 -7.29 -26.80 35.38
C MET A 27 -7.89 -27.72 34.32
N GLU A 28 -7.57 -29.04 34.34
CA GLU A 28 -8.25 -30.04 33.51
C GLU A 28 -9.78 -30.01 33.67
N LYS A 29 -10.28 -29.94 34.92
CA LYS A 29 -11.73 -29.90 35.18
C LYS A 29 -12.40 -28.62 34.67
N ASN A 30 -11.65 -27.54 34.58
CA ASN A 30 -12.12 -26.25 34.10
C ASN A 30 -11.91 -26.07 32.59
N GLY A 31 -11.40 -27.10 31.86
CA GLY A 31 -11.12 -27.01 30.44
C GLY A 31 -9.85 -26.24 30.07
N GLN A 32 -9.06 -25.82 31.07
CA GLN A 32 -7.81 -25.10 30.88
C GLN A 32 -6.66 -26.09 30.62
N TYR A 33 -6.72 -26.78 29.49
CA TYR A 33 -5.77 -27.84 29.14
C TYR A 33 -4.33 -27.35 28.87
N PRO A 34 -4.08 -26.20 28.22
CA PRO A 34 -2.72 -25.69 28.01
C PRO A 34 -1.96 -25.47 29.32
N GLU A 35 -2.56 -24.79 30.27
CA GLU A 35 -1.96 -24.48 31.57
C GLU A 35 -1.77 -25.75 32.42
N ALA A 36 -2.68 -26.73 32.30
CA ALA A 36 -2.53 -28.02 32.93
C ALA A 36 -1.31 -28.79 32.37
N VAL A 37 -1.12 -28.76 31.05
CA VAL A 37 0.02 -29.39 30.33
C VAL A 37 1.36 -28.78 30.76
N GLU A 38 1.46 -27.45 30.85
CA GLU A 38 2.66 -26.78 31.34
C GLU A 38 3.06 -27.25 32.75
N ILE A 39 2.08 -27.34 33.64
CA ILE A 39 2.34 -27.81 34.99
C ILE A 39 2.77 -29.29 35.00
N TYR A 40 2.19 -30.15 34.16
CA TYR A 40 2.65 -31.53 34.03
C TYR A 40 4.06 -31.63 33.48
N HIS A 41 4.43 -30.82 32.48
CA HIS A 41 5.79 -30.74 31.99
C HIS A 41 6.77 -30.23 33.04
N LEU A 42 6.39 -29.22 33.86
CA LEU A 42 7.18 -28.75 34.99
C LEU A 42 7.40 -29.85 36.05
N ILE A 43 6.36 -30.65 36.32
CA ILE A 43 6.49 -31.80 37.21
C ILE A 43 7.46 -32.83 36.61
N LEU A 44 7.35 -33.14 35.33
CA LEU A 44 8.17 -34.16 34.66
C LEU A 44 9.61 -33.70 34.46
N SER A 45 9.87 -32.40 34.29
CA SER A 45 11.24 -31.88 34.25
C SER A 45 12.00 -32.10 35.56
N LYS A 46 11.31 -31.98 36.71
CA LYS A 46 11.88 -32.25 38.04
C LYS A 46 11.84 -33.75 38.40
N TYR A 47 10.78 -34.45 37.98
CA TYR A 47 10.49 -35.84 38.32
C TYR A 47 10.11 -36.66 37.07
N PRO A 48 11.05 -37.03 36.20
CA PRO A 48 10.77 -37.69 34.91
C PRO A 48 9.99 -39.01 35.00
N LYS A 49 10.05 -39.71 36.17
CA LYS A 49 9.35 -40.98 36.41
C LYS A 49 8.01 -40.83 37.12
N ASN A 50 7.43 -39.62 37.19
CA ASN A 50 6.14 -39.40 37.82
C ASN A 50 5.01 -40.01 36.98
N LYS A 51 4.56 -41.22 37.36
CA LYS A 51 3.53 -41.99 36.64
C LYS A 51 2.20 -41.27 36.52
N ARG A 52 1.82 -40.46 37.55
CA ARG A 52 0.54 -39.72 37.55
C ARG A 52 0.56 -38.56 36.55
N ALA A 53 1.64 -37.78 36.50
CA ALA A 53 1.79 -36.70 35.56
C ALA A 53 1.85 -37.24 34.12
N ASN A 54 2.65 -38.28 33.88
CA ASN A 54 2.72 -38.96 32.57
C ASN A 54 1.35 -39.52 32.12
N LEU A 55 0.56 -40.11 33.05
CA LEU A 55 -0.76 -40.65 32.70
C LEU A 55 -1.77 -39.55 32.39
N SER A 56 -1.77 -38.46 33.18
CA SER A 56 -2.65 -37.33 32.95
C SER A 56 -2.30 -36.62 31.63
N LEU A 57 -1.01 -36.38 31.39
CA LEU A 57 -0.53 -35.81 30.14
C LEU A 57 -0.92 -36.69 28.93
N LYS A 58 -0.76 -38.02 29.05
CA LYS A 58 -1.18 -38.94 28.00
C LYS A 58 -2.69 -38.86 27.74
N LYS A 59 -3.52 -38.80 28.75
CA LYS A 59 -4.99 -38.66 28.62
C LYS A 59 -5.39 -37.35 27.96
N ILE A 60 -4.74 -36.24 28.32
CA ILE A 60 -4.98 -34.94 27.70
C ILE A 60 -4.57 -35.00 26.23
N ASN A 61 -3.42 -35.57 25.93
CA ASN A 61 -2.89 -35.68 24.58
C ASN A 61 -3.72 -36.60 23.69
N ASP A 62 -4.26 -37.69 24.25
CA ASP A 62 -5.16 -38.58 23.53
C ASP A 62 -6.54 -37.91 23.26
N ALA A 63 -6.96 -36.99 24.15
CA ALA A 63 -8.24 -36.27 24.01
C ALA A 63 -8.12 -34.94 23.28
N ASN A 64 -6.97 -34.24 23.44
CA ASN A 64 -6.68 -32.95 22.81
C ASN A 64 -5.16 -32.83 22.55
N PRO A 65 -4.69 -33.08 21.31
CA PRO A 65 -3.26 -33.10 20.98
C PRO A 65 -2.63 -31.69 20.92
N VAL A 66 -3.44 -30.61 20.90
CA VAL A 66 -3.00 -29.22 20.69
C VAL A 66 -1.82 -28.82 21.58
N PRO A 67 -1.83 -29.06 22.91
CA PRO A 67 -0.74 -28.62 23.77
C PRO A 67 0.63 -29.20 23.46
N ASN A 68 0.68 -30.40 22.89
CA ASN A 68 1.95 -31.05 22.49
C ASN A 68 2.44 -30.63 21.11
N LEU A 69 1.54 -30.14 20.27
CA LEU A 69 1.85 -29.71 18.92
C LEU A 69 2.19 -28.22 18.87
N LEU A 70 1.86 -27.47 19.91
CA LEU A 70 2.06 -26.03 19.98
C LEU A 70 3.51 -25.62 19.64
N PRO A 71 4.58 -26.24 20.19
CA PRO A 71 5.95 -25.87 19.87
C PRO A 71 6.31 -26.13 18.39
N LEU A 72 5.71 -27.14 17.76
CA LEU A 72 5.91 -27.43 16.34
C LEU A 72 5.15 -26.44 15.46
N ILE A 73 3.95 -26.04 15.88
CA ILE A 73 3.13 -25.04 15.19
C ILE A 73 3.83 -23.67 15.25
N GLU A 74 4.31 -23.26 16.43
CA GLU A 74 5.08 -22.03 16.62
C GLU A 74 6.38 -22.02 15.78
N ALA A 75 7.04 -23.16 15.68
CA ALA A 75 8.22 -23.33 14.82
C ALA A 75 7.87 -23.49 13.32
N LYS A 76 6.60 -23.37 12.92
CA LYS A 76 6.07 -23.54 11.56
C LYS A 76 6.45 -24.90 10.92
N ARG A 77 6.67 -25.95 11.73
CA ARG A 77 6.99 -27.32 11.29
C ARG A 77 5.72 -28.08 10.92
N PHE A 78 4.95 -27.55 9.99
CA PHE A 78 3.60 -28.03 9.67
C PHE A 78 3.56 -29.46 9.14
N ASP A 79 4.56 -29.88 8.35
CA ASP A 79 4.65 -31.26 7.83
C ASP A 79 4.75 -32.31 8.94
N GLU A 80 5.39 -31.96 10.07
CA GLU A 80 5.51 -32.87 11.21
C GLU A 80 4.20 -32.91 12.01
N VAL A 81 3.55 -31.76 12.16
CA VAL A 81 2.24 -31.66 12.80
C VAL A 81 1.21 -32.47 12.02
N GLU A 82 1.21 -32.34 10.68
CA GLU A 82 0.34 -33.11 9.78
C GLU A 82 0.49 -34.61 9.98
N LYS A 83 1.73 -35.13 9.95
CA LYS A 83 2.01 -36.57 10.15
C LYS A 83 1.49 -37.10 11.48
N ILE A 84 1.68 -36.31 12.56
CA ILE A 84 1.21 -36.68 13.90
C ILE A 84 -0.34 -36.67 13.93
N LEU A 85 -1.00 -35.68 13.36
CA LEU A 85 -2.45 -35.60 13.32
C LEU A 85 -3.07 -36.72 12.48
N LEU A 86 -2.51 -37.02 11.31
CA LEU A 86 -2.97 -38.13 10.47
C LEU A 86 -2.86 -39.47 11.20
N SER A 87 -1.76 -39.72 11.91
CA SER A 87 -1.62 -40.92 12.74
C SER A 87 -2.65 -40.96 13.90
N ASN A 88 -3.02 -39.82 14.47
CA ASN A 88 -4.04 -39.78 15.51
C ASN A 88 -5.44 -40.02 14.91
N ILE A 89 -5.73 -39.49 13.73
CA ILE A 89 -6.98 -39.72 13.00
C ILE A 89 -7.15 -41.18 12.61
N GLU A 90 -6.05 -41.89 12.20
CA GLU A 90 -6.08 -43.32 11.95
C GLU A 90 -6.48 -44.16 13.17
N ARG A 91 -6.14 -43.70 14.38
CA ARG A 91 -6.49 -44.35 15.65
C ARG A 91 -7.89 -44.00 16.14
N ASP A 92 -8.31 -42.75 15.93
CA ASP A 92 -9.61 -42.24 16.35
C ASP A 92 -10.11 -41.17 15.37
N ASN A 93 -10.84 -41.61 14.33
CA ASN A 93 -11.40 -40.76 13.31
C ASN A 93 -12.69 -40.06 13.73
N GLN A 94 -13.22 -40.37 14.92
CA GLN A 94 -14.44 -39.77 15.47
C GLN A 94 -14.15 -38.56 16.37
N ASN A 95 -12.89 -38.22 16.61
CA ASN A 95 -12.52 -37.05 17.39
C ASN A 95 -12.52 -35.77 16.50
N PRO A 96 -13.49 -34.84 16.66
CA PRO A 96 -13.56 -33.65 15.83
C PRO A 96 -12.36 -32.70 16.01
N ASN A 97 -11.67 -32.76 17.17
CA ASN A 97 -10.53 -31.88 17.43
C ASN A 97 -9.32 -32.18 16.55
N PHE A 98 -9.10 -33.44 16.17
CA PHE A 98 -8.02 -33.79 15.26
C PHE A 98 -8.25 -33.22 13.87
N TRP A 99 -9.49 -33.36 13.36
CA TRP A 99 -9.89 -32.80 12.06
C TRP A 99 -9.85 -31.27 12.06
N LYS A 100 -10.36 -30.64 13.13
CA LYS A 100 -10.32 -29.19 13.31
C LYS A 100 -8.89 -28.64 13.29
N LEU A 101 -7.98 -29.28 14.04
CA LEU A 101 -6.58 -28.85 14.09
C LEU A 101 -5.87 -29.07 12.74
N LEU A 102 -6.12 -30.21 12.11
CA LEU A 102 -5.56 -30.51 10.77
C LEU A 102 -6.05 -29.48 9.73
N GLY A 103 -7.34 -29.11 9.78
CA GLY A 103 -7.90 -28.04 8.96
C GLY A 103 -7.18 -26.71 9.18
N SER A 104 -6.96 -26.35 10.44
CA SER A 104 -6.21 -25.11 10.77
C SER A 104 -4.78 -25.12 10.24
N ILE A 105 -4.09 -26.26 10.29
CA ILE A 105 -2.72 -26.41 9.72
C ILE A 105 -2.75 -26.25 8.20
N TYR A 106 -3.67 -26.92 7.51
CA TYR A 106 -3.81 -26.76 6.06
C TYR A 106 -4.16 -25.33 5.65
N TYR A 107 -4.96 -24.61 6.45
CA TYR A 107 -5.23 -23.20 6.22
C TYR A 107 -3.95 -22.36 6.27
N GLN A 108 -3.11 -22.59 7.31
CA GLN A 108 -1.82 -21.89 7.43
C GLN A 108 -0.84 -22.25 6.30
N MET A 109 -0.91 -23.48 5.79
CA MET A 109 -0.17 -23.92 4.59
C MET A 109 -0.77 -23.39 3.27
N LYS A 110 -1.83 -22.59 3.33
CA LYS A 110 -2.59 -22.07 2.18
C LYS A 110 -3.23 -23.18 1.32
N ASN A 111 -3.40 -24.36 1.87
CA ASN A 111 -4.12 -25.45 1.21
C ASN A 111 -5.60 -25.43 1.65
N TYR A 112 -6.31 -24.43 1.15
CA TYR A 112 -7.68 -24.16 1.55
C TYR A 112 -8.67 -25.30 1.19
N SER A 113 -8.38 -26.08 0.15
CA SER A 113 -9.20 -27.22 -0.23
C SER A 113 -9.14 -28.35 0.80
N LEU A 114 -7.95 -28.71 1.28
CA LEU A 114 -7.79 -29.72 2.34
C LEU A 114 -8.29 -29.18 3.68
N SER A 115 -8.08 -27.90 3.97
CA SER A 115 -8.64 -27.24 5.16
C SER A 115 -10.16 -27.38 5.20
N LEU A 116 -10.82 -27.04 4.10
CA LEU A 116 -12.28 -27.15 3.98
C LEU A 116 -12.78 -28.59 4.20
N GLN A 117 -12.14 -29.59 3.61
CA GLN A 117 -12.51 -31.00 3.79
C GLN A 117 -12.39 -31.42 5.26
N CYS A 118 -11.29 -31.07 5.92
CA CYS A 118 -11.07 -31.38 7.32
C CYS A 118 -12.09 -30.66 8.22
N ASN A 119 -12.38 -29.38 7.98
CA ASN A 119 -13.33 -28.61 8.76
C ASN A 119 -14.77 -29.10 8.55
N GLN A 120 -15.13 -29.53 7.35
CA GLN A 120 -16.42 -30.17 7.05
C GLN A 120 -16.54 -31.51 7.83
N LYS A 121 -15.49 -32.31 7.86
CA LYS A 121 -15.48 -33.56 8.62
C LYS A 121 -15.60 -33.32 10.13
N ALA A 122 -14.89 -32.32 10.64
CA ALA A 122 -15.02 -31.91 12.05
C ALA A 122 -16.46 -31.45 12.38
N LEU A 123 -17.11 -30.72 11.45
CA LEU A 123 -18.48 -30.22 11.62
C LEU A 123 -19.52 -31.35 11.57
N GLU A 124 -19.32 -32.38 10.71
CA GLU A 124 -20.18 -33.59 10.73
C GLU A 124 -20.17 -34.27 12.10
N LEU A 125 -19.01 -34.29 12.76
CA LEU A 125 -18.83 -34.88 14.09
C LEU A 125 -19.30 -33.97 15.22
N ASN A 126 -19.33 -32.65 15.02
CA ASN A 126 -19.79 -31.65 15.97
C ASN A 126 -20.62 -30.56 15.27
N PRO A 127 -21.89 -30.80 14.92
CA PRO A 127 -22.71 -29.88 14.08
C PRO A 127 -23.01 -28.51 14.71
N GLY A 128 -22.80 -28.35 16.02
CA GLY A 128 -23.07 -27.11 16.74
C GLY A 128 -21.85 -26.17 16.89
N ASP A 129 -20.71 -26.49 16.28
CA ASP A 129 -19.48 -25.68 16.42
C ASP A 129 -19.53 -24.48 15.45
N TYR A 130 -19.96 -23.31 15.96
CA TYR A 130 -20.01 -22.06 15.19
C TYR A 130 -18.61 -21.60 14.73
N ALA A 131 -17.56 -21.94 15.48
CA ALA A 131 -16.18 -21.60 15.10
C ALA A 131 -15.71 -22.41 13.88
N LEU A 132 -16.14 -23.68 13.76
CA LEU A 132 -15.92 -24.47 12.54
C LEU A 132 -16.68 -23.90 11.35
N MET A 133 -17.93 -23.46 11.55
CA MET A 133 -18.68 -22.79 10.48
C MET A 133 -17.99 -21.49 10.01
N HIS A 134 -17.45 -20.73 10.92
CA HIS A 134 -16.65 -19.56 10.58
C HIS A 134 -15.39 -19.96 9.79
N GLN A 135 -14.66 -21.00 10.21
CA GLN A 135 -13.44 -21.43 9.52
C GLN A 135 -13.77 -21.96 8.10
N ILE A 136 -14.86 -22.70 7.93
CA ILE A 136 -15.38 -23.11 6.62
C ILE A 136 -15.68 -21.88 5.75
N GLY A 137 -16.27 -20.84 6.34
CA GLY A 137 -16.49 -19.57 5.65
C GLY A 137 -15.18 -18.92 5.20
N CYS A 138 -14.14 -18.95 6.02
CA CYS A 138 -12.81 -18.46 5.65
C CYS A 138 -12.20 -19.29 4.51
N ASP A 139 -12.25 -20.63 4.60
CA ASP A 139 -11.74 -21.52 3.55
C ASP A 139 -12.42 -21.26 2.19
N LEU A 140 -13.74 -21.03 2.19
CA LEU A 140 -14.52 -20.72 0.99
C LEU A 140 -14.19 -19.34 0.44
N LEU A 141 -13.95 -18.35 1.31
CA LEU A 141 -13.61 -16.99 0.90
C LEU A 141 -12.24 -16.95 0.20
N GLU A 142 -11.27 -17.70 0.70
CA GLU A 142 -9.94 -17.85 0.09
C GLU A 142 -10.00 -18.59 -1.27
N GLN A 143 -11.03 -19.40 -1.50
CA GLN A 143 -11.32 -20.06 -2.78
C GLN A 143 -12.24 -19.24 -3.70
N ASP A 144 -12.50 -17.97 -3.34
CA ASP A 144 -13.39 -17.03 -4.04
C ASP A 144 -14.87 -17.46 -4.11
N ASP A 145 -15.29 -18.45 -3.30
CA ASP A 145 -16.70 -18.82 -3.15
C ASP A 145 -17.41 -17.93 -2.13
N VAL A 146 -17.55 -16.66 -2.51
CA VAL A 146 -18.14 -15.60 -1.67
C VAL A 146 -19.56 -15.94 -1.22
N GLY A 147 -20.35 -16.61 -2.10
CA GLY A 147 -21.75 -16.92 -1.82
C GLY A 147 -21.93 -17.94 -0.69
N ASN A 148 -21.15 -19.03 -0.72
CA ASN A 148 -21.20 -20.04 0.33
C ASN A 148 -20.46 -19.60 1.59
N ALA A 149 -19.38 -18.82 1.48
CA ALA A 149 -18.73 -18.18 2.62
C ALA A 149 -19.72 -17.32 3.43
N PHE A 150 -20.49 -16.47 2.75
CA PHE A 150 -21.52 -15.65 3.39
C PHE A 150 -22.54 -16.49 4.17
N LYS A 151 -23.02 -17.60 3.56
CA LYS A 151 -23.96 -18.52 4.24
C LYS A 151 -23.35 -19.15 5.49
N ALA A 152 -22.06 -19.56 5.40
CA ALA A 152 -21.36 -20.17 6.53
C ALA A 152 -21.20 -19.18 7.69
N PHE A 153 -20.82 -17.93 7.44
CA PHE A 153 -20.74 -16.90 8.48
C PHE A 153 -22.11 -16.57 9.08
N LYS A 154 -23.16 -16.47 8.25
CA LYS A 154 -24.55 -16.28 8.74
C LYS A 154 -25.01 -17.44 9.62
N PHE A 155 -24.64 -18.68 9.27
CA PHE A 155 -24.97 -19.83 10.11
C PHE A 155 -24.22 -19.79 11.45
N ALA A 156 -22.94 -19.38 11.45
CA ALA A 156 -22.19 -19.18 12.70
C ALA A 156 -22.91 -18.18 13.62
N LEU A 157 -23.45 -17.07 13.08
CA LEU A 157 -24.21 -16.07 13.82
C LEU A 157 -25.60 -16.57 14.30
N VAL A 158 -26.24 -17.48 13.58
CA VAL A 158 -27.48 -18.12 14.05
C VAL A 158 -27.19 -18.96 15.31
N THR A 159 -26.04 -19.64 15.31
CA THR A 159 -25.63 -20.50 16.45
C THR A 159 -25.08 -19.66 17.61
N ASN A 160 -24.28 -18.64 17.32
CA ASN A 160 -23.76 -17.70 18.29
C ASN A 160 -23.90 -16.24 17.79
N PRO A 161 -24.99 -15.53 18.14
CA PRO A 161 -25.19 -14.14 17.72
C PRO A 161 -24.14 -13.14 18.23
N SER A 162 -23.36 -13.52 19.24
CA SER A 162 -22.29 -12.69 19.82
C SER A 162 -20.90 -13.04 19.30
N PHE A 163 -20.80 -13.63 18.13
CA PHE A 163 -19.52 -13.98 17.51
C PHE A 163 -19.03 -12.86 16.59
N SER A 164 -18.21 -11.95 17.12
CA SER A 164 -17.76 -10.73 16.42
C SER A 164 -17.06 -11.02 15.11
N GLN A 165 -16.17 -12.03 15.08
CA GLN A 165 -15.39 -12.38 13.89
C GLN A 165 -16.28 -12.74 12.68
N ALA A 166 -17.46 -13.33 12.88
CA ALA A 166 -18.38 -13.59 11.79
C ALA A 166 -18.99 -12.30 11.22
N HIS A 167 -19.30 -11.31 12.06
CA HIS A 167 -19.70 -9.98 11.58
C HIS A 167 -18.56 -9.31 10.81
N THR A 168 -17.32 -9.39 11.31
CA THR A 168 -16.14 -8.84 10.65
C THR A 168 -15.96 -9.42 9.26
N LYS A 169 -16.08 -10.74 9.10
CA LYS A 169 -15.97 -11.42 7.80
C LYS A 169 -17.12 -11.13 6.85
N ILE A 170 -18.33 -10.96 7.36
CA ILE A 170 -19.48 -10.52 6.54
C ILE A 170 -19.24 -9.09 6.03
N GLY A 171 -18.71 -8.21 6.88
CA GLY A 171 -18.32 -6.86 6.47
C GLY A 171 -17.25 -6.88 5.37
N GLU A 172 -16.25 -7.75 5.48
CA GLU A 172 -15.22 -7.97 4.44
C GLU A 172 -15.85 -8.40 3.10
N ILE A 173 -16.85 -9.31 3.12
CA ILE A 173 -17.58 -9.71 1.92
C ILE A 173 -18.31 -8.50 1.30
N TYR A 174 -19.02 -7.71 2.10
CA TYR A 174 -19.70 -6.52 1.59
C TYR A 174 -18.71 -5.50 1.00
N ASN A 175 -17.54 -5.32 1.62
CA ASN A 175 -16.48 -4.47 1.07
C ASN A 175 -15.98 -4.99 -0.29
N LYS A 176 -15.77 -6.31 -0.42
CA LYS A 176 -15.34 -6.95 -1.68
C LYS A 176 -16.32 -6.70 -2.83
N ILE A 177 -17.62 -6.66 -2.57
CA ILE A 177 -18.65 -6.34 -3.55
C ILE A 177 -18.99 -4.84 -3.61
N GLN A 178 -18.16 -3.99 -2.97
CA GLN A 178 -18.27 -2.53 -2.94
C GLN A 178 -19.55 -1.98 -2.27
N ASP A 179 -20.22 -2.76 -1.43
CA ASP A 179 -21.34 -2.28 -0.59
C ASP A 179 -20.77 -1.76 0.75
N PHE A 180 -20.09 -0.62 0.68
CA PHE A 180 -19.36 -0.03 1.81
C PHE A 180 -20.27 0.33 3.00
N VAL A 181 -21.54 0.65 2.73
CA VAL A 181 -22.52 0.97 3.78
C VAL A 181 -22.85 -0.26 4.61
N LYS A 182 -23.11 -1.41 3.96
CA LYS A 182 -23.34 -2.66 4.68
C LYS A 182 -22.09 -3.20 5.34
N ALA A 183 -20.92 -3.01 4.72
CA ALA A 183 -19.64 -3.36 5.32
C ALA A 183 -19.45 -2.63 6.66
N GLU A 184 -19.60 -1.30 6.68
CA GLU A 184 -19.51 -0.49 7.90
C GLU A 184 -20.49 -0.94 8.96
N TYR A 185 -21.75 -1.21 8.57
CA TYR A 185 -22.78 -1.68 9.50
C TYR A 185 -22.42 -2.99 10.19
N GLU A 186 -21.87 -3.96 9.46
CA GLU A 186 -21.46 -5.25 10.05
C GLU A 186 -20.20 -5.09 10.93
N TRP A 187 -19.23 -4.28 10.57
CA TRP A 187 -18.07 -3.99 11.41
C TRP A 187 -18.43 -3.23 12.69
N LEU A 188 -19.38 -2.29 12.63
CA LEU A 188 -19.92 -1.64 13.83
C LEU A 188 -20.64 -2.61 14.75
N LYS A 189 -21.31 -3.65 14.21
CA LYS A 189 -21.85 -4.73 15.04
C LYS A 189 -20.76 -5.55 15.68
N ALA A 190 -19.67 -5.87 14.94
CA ALA A 190 -18.55 -6.61 15.49
C ALA A 190 -17.97 -5.91 16.73
N ILE A 191 -17.62 -4.62 16.64
CA ILE A 191 -17.06 -3.86 17.77
C ILE A 191 -18.09 -3.56 18.87
N LYS A 192 -19.40 -3.60 18.57
CA LYS A 192 -20.43 -3.51 19.60
C LYS A 192 -20.50 -4.77 20.47
N VAL A 193 -20.25 -5.92 19.86
CA VAL A 193 -20.23 -7.22 20.54
C VAL A 193 -18.89 -7.44 21.24
N ASP A 194 -17.81 -7.16 20.55
CA ASP A 194 -16.45 -7.27 21.06
C ASP A 194 -15.66 -5.99 20.71
N PRO A 195 -15.55 -5.03 21.65
CA PRO A 195 -14.80 -3.80 21.42
C PRO A 195 -13.30 -4.03 21.12
N SER A 196 -12.77 -5.21 21.42
CA SER A 196 -11.39 -5.59 21.16
C SER A 196 -11.19 -6.31 19.82
N ASP A 197 -12.21 -6.40 18.97
CA ASP A 197 -12.05 -6.91 17.59
C ASP A 197 -11.24 -5.91 16.74
N THR A 198 -9.91 -6.03 16.86
CA THR A 198 -8.95 -5.13 16.20
C THR A 198 -9.05 -5.18 14.69
N LEU A 199 -9.43 -6.33 14.11
CA LEU A 199 -9.63 -6.47 12.66
C LEU A 199 -10.83 -5.64 12.19
N ALA A 200 -11.95 -5.64 12.93
CA ALA A 200 -13.10 -4.80 12.63
C ALA A 200 -12.76 -3.31 12.77
N LEU A 201 -12.01 -2.94 13.81
CA LEU A 201 -11.52 -1.56 13.99
C LEU A 201 -10.61 -1.14 12.83
N THR A 202 -9.71 -2.01 12.38
CA THR A 202 -8.85 -1.75 11.21
C THR A 202 -9.67 -1.50 9.95
N TYR A 203 -10.65 -2.36 9.66
CA TYR A 203 -11.52 -2.18 8.49
C TYR A 203 -12.37 -0.91 8.58
N LEU A 204 -12.89 -0.56 9.75
CA LEU A 204 -13.60 0.70 9.98
C LEU A 204 -12.70 1.91 9.72
N GLY A 205 -11.44 1.86 10.16
CA GLY A 205 -10.44 2.89 9.90
C GLY A 205 -10.16 3.05 8.39
N ILE A 206 -9.92 1.95 7.70
CA ILE A 206 -9.69 1.94 6.25
C ILE A 206 -10.92 2.47 5.50
N ASN A 207 -12.13 2.02 5.86
CA ASN A 207 -13.36 2.48 5.23
C ASN A 207 -13.58 3.98 5.43
N ALA A 208 -13.30 4.48 6.63
CA ALA A 208 -13.45 5.91 6.95
C ALA A 208 -12.58 6.79 6.05
N ILE A 209 -11.33 6.39 5.79
CA ILE A 209 -10.44 7.20 4.94
C ILE A 209 -10.70 6.97 3.44
N GLN A 210 -10.85 5.72 2.98
CA GLN A 210 -10.92 5.42 1.55
C GLN A 210 -12.27 5.76 0.93
N ASN A 211 -13.36 5.54 1.66
CA ASN A 211 -14.71 5.68 1.12
C ASN A 211 -15.45 6.93 1.64
N LEU A 212 -15.08 7.45 2.81
CA LEU A 212 -15.71 8.63 3.39
C LEU A 212 -14.79 9.86 3.39
N GLY A 213 -13.48 9.71 3.21
CA GLY A 213 -12.50 10.79 3.32
C GLY A 213 -12.36 11.37 4.73
N ASP A 214 -12.83 10.64 5.76
CA ASP A 214 -12.87 11.09 7.16
C ASP A 214 -11.62 10.64 7.92
N CYS A 215 -10.57 11.47 7.84
CA CYS A 215 -9.31 11.22 8.54
C CYS A 215 -9.48 11.16 10.08
N ALA A 216 -10.37 11.99 10.65
CA ALA A 216 -10.53 12.04 12.11
C ALA A 216 -11.18 10.76 12.65
N LYS A 217 -12.19 10.24 11.93
CA LYS A 217 -12.84 8.98 12.26
C LYS A 217 -11.88 7.81 12.08
N SER A 218 -11.11 7.81 10.98
CA SER A 218 -10.08 6.81 10.68
C SER A 218 -9.01 6.76 11.78
N GLN A 219 -8.46 7.91 12.18
CA GLN A 219 -7.49 8.05 13.27
C GLN A 219 -7.99 7.38 14.56
N LYS A 220 -9.22 7.71 14.97
CA LYS A 220 -9.81 7.16 16.21
C LYS A 220 -9.88 5.63 16.19
N TYR A 221 -10.24 5.03 15.07
CA TYR A 221 -10.32 3.58 14.97
C TYR A 221 -8.94 2.92 15.05
N PHE A 222 -7.91 3.47 14.39
CA PHE A 222 -6.56 2.92 14.48
C PHE A 222 -5.93 3.12 15.86
N GLU A 223 -6.16 4.26 16.51
CA GLU A 223 -5.74 4.50 17.89
C GLU A 223 -6.38 3.46 18.83
N THR A 224 -7.70 3.23 18.69
CA THR A 224 -8.40 2.21 19.52
C THR A 224 -7.87 0.81 19.24
N ALA A 225 -7.60 0.45 17.99
CA ALA A 225 -7.02 -0.86 17.66
C ALA A 225 -5.64 -1.04 18.31
N LEU A 226 -4.81 0.00 18.32
CA LEU A 226 -3.48 -0.02 18.94
C LEU A 226 -3.53 0.00 20.48
N GLU A 227 -4.61 0.46 21.11
CA GLU A 227 -4.83 0.29 22.56
C GLU A 227 -4.96 -1.20 22.94
N TYR A 228 -5.63 -2.00 22.10
CA TYR A 228 -5.79 -3.45 22.31
C TYR A 228 -4.57 -4.24 21.82
N GLU A 229 -4.03 -3.90 20.64
CA GLU A 229 -2.86 -4.55 20.05
C GLU A 229 -1.72 -3.56 19.76
N PRO A 230 -0.95 -3.14 20.81
CA PRO A 230 0.10 -2.11 20.68
C PRO A 230 1.26 -2.51 19.76
N HIS A 231 1.30 -3.77 19.33
CA HIS A 231 2.36 -4.33 18.48
C HIS A 231 1.87 -4.67 17.07
N ASP A 232 0.68 -4.23 16.66
CA ASP A 232 0.21 -4.40 15.29
C ASP A 232 0.87 -3.37 14.36
N VAL A 233 1.76 -3.86 13.49
CA VAL A 233 2.49 -3.01 12.54
C VAL A 233 1.57 -2.38 11.49
N ASN A 234 0.48 -3.06 11.09
CA ASN A 234 -0.44 -2.56 10.08
C ASN A 234 -1.20 -1.34 10.61
N ASN A 235 -1.76 -1.43 11.82
CA ASN A 235 -2.44 -0.31 12.44
C ASN A 235 -1.48 0.84 12.78
N CYS A 236 -0.23 0.54 13.13
CA CYS A 236 0.81 1.55 13.28
C CYS A 236 1.07 2.31 11.97
N VAL A 237 1.29 1.59 10.86
CA VAL A 237 1.50 2.20 9.53
C VAL A 237 0.28 3.00 9.09
N ASN A 238 -0.92 2.46 9.28
CA ASN A 238 -2.15 3.15 8.95
C ASN A 238 -2.31 4.45 9.74
N LEU A 239 -2.07 4.44 11.05
CA LEU A 239 -2.16 5.64 11.90
C LEU A 239 -1.10 6.68 11.49
N ALA A 240 0.14 6.27 11.27
CA ALA A 240 1.19 7.17 10.81
C ALA A 240 0.86 7.79 9.45
N THR A 241 0.28 7.01 8.53
CA THR A 241 -0.19 7.49 7.23
C THR A 241 -1.32 8.52 7.38
N ILE A 242 -2.27 8.31 8.31
CA ILE A 242 -3.32 9.30 8.59
C ILE A 242 -2.74 10.62 9.09
N PHE A 243 -1.78 10.59 10.02
CA PHE A 243 -1.10 11.81 10.46
C PHE A 243 -0.37 12.51 9.32
N TYR A 244 0.33 11.75 8.48
CA TYR A 244 0.95 12.27 7.27
C TYR A 244 -0.07 12.96 6.34
N GLU A 245 -1.21 12.30 6.06
CA GLU A 245 -2.28 12.85 5.21
C GLU A 245 -2.98 14.09 5.82
N GLN A 246 -2.97 14.22 7.14
CA GLN A 246 -3.45 15.42 7.84
C GLN A 246 -2.41 16.56 7.86
N GLY A 247 -1.23 16.37 7.30
CA GLY A 247 -0.12 17.34 7.39
C GLY A 247 0.56 17.40 8.77
N GLN A 248 0.29 16.43 9.65
CA GLN A 248 0.92 16.30 10.98
C GLN A 248 2.16 15.40 10.88
N ASN A 249 3.10 15.78 10.01
CA ASN A 249 4.23 14.93 9.63
C ASN A 249 5.14 14.59 10.82
N GLU A 250 5.30 15.49 11.77
CA GLU A 250 6.09 15.25 13.00
C GLU A 250 5.54 14.03 13.78
N LYS A 251 4.21 13.93 13.95
CA LYS A 251 3.58 12.79 14.62
C LYS A 251 3.73 11.50 13.82
N SER A 252 3.62 11.59 12.50
CA SER A 252 3.84 10.45 11.62
C SER A 252 5.26 9.90 11.80
N LEU A 253 6.25 10.77 11.76
CA LEU A 253 7.66 10.40 11.94
C LEU A 253 7.92 9.82 13.35
N GLU A 254 7.36 10.43 14.40
CA GLU A 254 7.49 9.92 15.77
C GLU A 254 7.02 8.46 15.89
N ILE A 255 5.89 8.12 15.25
CA ILE A 255 5.38 6.75 15.23
C ILE A 255 6.37 5.82 14.50
N PHE A 256 6.82 6.19 13.30
CA PHE A 256 7.74 5.38 12.52
C PHE A 256 9.08 5.18 13.22
N GLU A 257 9.68 6.24 13.79
CA GLU A 257 10.94 6.18 14.54
C GLU A 257 10.84 5.32 15.79
N ASN A 258 9.74 5.40 16.52
CA ASN A 258 9.51 4.57 17.70
C ASN A 258 9.37 3.09 17.34
N TRP A 259 8.80 2.80 16.17
CA TRP A 259 8.69 1.43 15.67
C TRP A 259 10.01 0.91 15.12
N GLU A 260 10.80 1.70 14.40
CA GLU A 260 12.11 1.30 13.85
C GLU A 260 13.09 0.84 14.94
N LYS A 261 12.96 1.36 16.16
CA LYS A 261 13.78 0.98 17.33
C LYS A 261 13.39 -0.38 17.93
N ARG A 262 12.31 -1.01 17.46
CA ARG A 262 11.82 -2.30 18.02
C ARG A 262 12.54 -3.49 17.40
N ASN A 263 12.36 -4.65 18.02
CA ASN A 263 12.83 -5.92 17.47
C ASN A 263 11.92 -6.35 16.31
N TRP A 264 12.51 -6.52 15.13
CA TRP A 264 11.83 -6.92 13.90
C TRP A 264 11.93 -8.42 13.61
N ALA A 265 12.52 -9.25 14.50
CA ALA A 265 12.77 -10.66 14.21
C ALA A 265 11.49 -11.44 13.87
N ASP A 266 10.39 -11.14 14.55
CA ASP A 266 9.12 -11.85 14.42
C ASP A 266 8.16 -11.24 13.38
N ILE A 267 8.56 -10.14 12.72
CA ILE A 267 7.75 -9.47 11.70
C ILE A 267 8.08 -10.05 10.32
N GLU A 268 7.06 -10.36 9.53
CA GLU A 268 7.20 -10.82 8.15
C GLU A 268 7.91 -9.77 7.27
N ASP A 269 8.75 -10.23 6.34
CA ASP A 269 9.55 -9.33 5.50
C ASP A 269 8.69 -8.41 4.62
N GLN A 270 7.53 -8.87 4.17
CA GLN A 270 6.58 -8.03 3.43
C GLN A 270 6.09 -6.85 4.28
N LYS A 271 5.71 -7.10 5.54
CA LYS A 271 5.26 -6.04 6.46
C LYS A 271 6.37 -5.05 6.80
N LYS A 272 7.62 -5.55 6.94
CA LYS A 272 8.80 -4.67 7.10
C LYS A 272 8.97 -3.74 5.90
N ALA A 273 8.76 -4.28 4.72
CA ALA A 273 8.90 -3.53 3.48
C ALA A 273 7.79 -2.49 3.31
N GLU A 274 6.54 -2.84 3.61
CA GLU A 274 5.40 -1.91 3.63
C GLU A 274 5.61 -0.78 4.64
N PHE A 275 6.09 -1.12 5.84
CA PHE A 275 6.45 -0.14 6.85
C PHE A 275 7.51 0.82 6.33
N ARG A 276 8.63 0.31 5.80
CA ARG A 276 9.73 1.14 5.28
C ARG A 276 9.28 2.03 4.13
N PHE A 277 8.47 1.50 3.24
CA PHE A 277 7.91 2.28 2.13
C PHE A 277 7.07 3.47 2.64
N ASN A 278 6.12 3.24 3.56
CA ASN A 278 5.30 4.33 4.11
C ASN A 278 6.14 5.31 4.94
N TYR A 279 7.12 4.82 5.70
CA TYR A 279 8.06 5.68 6.42
C TYR A 279 8.85 6.59 5.48
N SER A 280 9.29 6.07 4.30
CA SER A 280 9.99 6.87 3.30
C SER A 280 9.19 8.07 2.80
N LEU A 281 7.86 7.93 2.67
CA LEU A 281 6.99 9.03 2.22
C LEU A 281 6.97 10.17 3.24
N ALA A 282 6.88 9.85 4.53
CA ALA A 282 6.94 10.83 5.60
C ALA A 282 8.32 11.51 5.68
N LEU A 283 9.40 10.74 5.47
CA LEU A 283 10.77 11.27 5.43
C LEU A 283 10.99 12.24 4.27
N PHE A 284 10.52 11.91 3.08
CA PHE A 284 10.61 12.81 1.92
C PHE A 284 9.82 14.09 2.16
N ALA A 285 8.61 13.99 2.70
CA ALA A 285 7.81 15.17 3.02
C ALA A 285 8.45 16.06 4.09
N ASP A 286 9.28 15.49 4.97
CA ASP A 286 10.05 16.23 5.99
C ASP A 286 11.37 16.80 5.45
N GLY A 287 11.80 16.37 4.28
CA GLY A 287 13.08 16.74 3.69
C GLY A 287 14.28 15.91 4.16
N GLN A 288 14.06 14.80 4.85
CA GLN A 288 15.07 13.81 5.23
C GLN A 288 15.39 12.88 4.06
N VAL A 289 15.91 13.44 2.98
CA VAL A 289 15.95 12.83 1.64
C VAL A 289 16.79 11.55 1.60
N SER A 290 18.01 11.56 2.14
CA SER A 290 18.90 10.37 2.08
C SER A 290 18.33 9.18 2.86
N LEU A 291 17.77 9.41 4.04
CA LEU A 291 17.12 8.35 4.80
C LEU A 291 15.83 7.89 4.09
N GLY A 292 15.09 8.83 3.50
CA GLY A 292 13.92 8.56 2.65
C GLY A 292 14.26 7.56 1.54
N TRP A 293 15.34 7.77 0.78
CA TRP A 293 15.77 6.85 -0.27
C TRP A 293 16.15 5.47 0.26
N GLN A 294 16.82 5.38 1.40
CA GLN A 294 17.15 4.09 2.02
C GLN A 294 15.89 3.29 2.36
N MET A 295 14.90 3.94 2.96
CA MET A 295 13.62 3.30 3.31
C MET A 295 12.77 2.99 2.08
N PHE A 296 12.84 3.80 1.03
CA PHE A 296 12.07 3.66 -0.20
C PHE A 296 12.36 2.35 -0.97
N ARG A 297 13.51 1.73 -0.76
CA ARG A 297 13.84 0.40 -1.30
C ARG A 297 12.84 -0.68 -0.88
N GLY A 298 12.14 -0.51 0.25
CA GLY A 298 11.10 -1.42 0.72
C GLY A 298 9.94 -1.61 -0.26
N ARG A 299 9.66 -0.63 -1.12
CA ARG A 299 8.53 -0.65 -2.05
C ARG A 299 8.47 -1.86 -2.99
N LEU A 300 9.60 -2.47 -3.31
CA LEU A 300 9.69 -3.54 -4.32
C LEU A 300 8.95 -4.83 -3.92
N THR A 301 8.68 -5.01 -2.64
CA THR A 301 7.91 -6.14 -2.12
C THR A 301 6.46 -5.77 -1.80
N VAL A 302 6.07 -4.50 -2.03
CA VAL A 302 4.69 -4.05 -1.86
C VAL A 302 3.89 -4.43 -3.10
N ASP A 303 2.76 -5.08 -2.90
CA ASP A 303 1.87 -5.50 -3.99
C ASP A 303 1.45 -4.33 -4.89
N LYS A 304 1.40 -4.59 -6.19
CA LYS A 304 0.94 -3.65 -7.23
C LYS A 304 1.86 -2.45 -7.52
N ILE A 305 3.03 -2.35 -6.91
CA ILE A 305 4.01 -1.32 -7.28
C ILE A 305 4.75 -1.72 -8.56
N MET A 306 5.15 -2.99 -8.65
CA MET A 306 5.80 -3.53 -9.84
C MET A 306 4.77 -4.17 -10.78
N PRO A 307 4.81 -3.88 -12.07
CA PRO A 307 3.92 -4.52 -13.06
C PRO A 307 4.30 -5.97 -13.35
N ILE A 308 5.50 -6.38 -12.97
CA ILE A 308 6.03 -7.73 -13.16
C ILE A 308 6.46 -8.34 -11.82
N ASP A 309 6.48 -9.66 -11.77
CA ASP A 309 7.02 -10.41 -10.63
C ASP A 309 8.57 -10.35 -10.68
N VAL A 310 9.13 -9.42 -9.92
CA VAL A 310 10.59 -9.19 -9.87
C VAL A 310 11.38 -10.39 -9.35
N THR A 311 10.73 -11.34 -8.66
CA THR A 311 11.39 -12.54 -8.17
C THR A 311 11.78 -13.51 -9.30
N LYS A 312 11.18 -13.33 -10.48
CA LYS A 312 11.48 -14.10 -11.69
C LYS A 312 12.68 -13.57 -12.47
N ILE A 313 13.12 -12.34 -12.20
CA ILE A 313 14.29 -11.76 -12.87
C ILE A 313 15.55 -12.44 -12.31
N LYS A 314 16.26 -13.18 -13.15
CA LYS A 314 17.49 -13.88 -12.79
C LYS A 314 18.74 -13.00 -12.97
N ILE A 315 18.64 -11.92 -13.73
CA ILE A 315 19.69 -10.91 -13.85
C ILE A 315 19.96 -10.33 -12.44
N ARG A 316 21.21 -10.05 -12.14
CA ARG A 316 21.58 -9.49 -10.82
C ARG A 316 21.00 -8.09 -10.65
N LYS A 317 20.37 -7.83 -9.50
CA LYS A 317 19.91 -6.48 -9.16
C LYS A 317 21.10 -5.56 -8.86
N LEU A 318 21.06 -4.32 -9.35
CA LEU A 318 22.04 -3.29 -9.00
C LEU A 318 21.76 -2.79 -7.57
N GLU A 319 22.77 -2.91 -6.70
CA GLU A 319 22.62 -2.46 -5.30
C GLU A 319 23.43 -1.21 -5.00
N ASN A 320 24.53 -0.98 -5.73
CA ASN A 320 25.41 0.15 -5.51
C ASN A 320 25.76 0.83 -6.84
N ILE A 321 25.80 2.16 -6.84
CA ILE A 321 26.11 2.95 -8.06
C ILE A 321 27.53 2.65 -8.60
N GLN A 322 28.49 2.30 -7.73
CA GLN A 322 29.86 1.96 -8.14
C GLN A 322 29.93 0.73 -9.05
N ASP A 323 29.00 -0.23 -8.85
CA ASP A 323 28.91 -1.43 -9.67
C ASP A 323 28.36 -1.15 -11.07
N ALA A 324 27.76 0.03 -11.28
CA ALA A 324 27.17 0.43 -12.55
C ALA A 324 28.18 0.86 -13.62
N ASN A 325 29.41 1.21 -13.21
CA ASN A 325 30.40 1.85 -14.10
C ASN A 325 30.66 1.03 -15.38
N SER A 326 30.36 1.64 -16.53
CA SER A 326 30.52 1.07 -17.88
C SER A 326 29.78 -0.26 -18.07
N LYS A 327 28.70 -0.50 -17.33
CA LYS A 327 27.88 -1.71 -17.37
C LYS A 327 26.66 -1.54 -18.27
N ARG A 328 26.10 -2.67 -18.73
CA ARG A 328 24.80 -2.71 -19.41
C ARG A 328 23.72 -2.97 -18.40
N ILE A 329 22.82 -2.00 -18.22
CA ILE A 329 21.83 -2.00 -17.14
C ILE A 329 20.43 -1.94 -17.73
N LEU A 330 19.59 -2.90 -17.31
CA LEU A 330 18.17 -2.92 -17.60
C LEU A 330 17.43 -2.07 -16.57
N LEU A 331 16.75 -1.04 -17.04
CA LEU A 331 15.79 -0.28 -16.25
C LEU A 331 14.38 -0.84 -16.48
N VAL A 332 13.75 -1.27 -15.40
CA VAL A 332 12.41 -1.87 -15.41
C VAL A 332 11.40 -0.85 -14.92
N MET A 333 10.30 -0.71 -15.66
CA MET A 333 9.21 0.21 -15.29
C MET A 333 8.50 -0.25 -14.01
N GLU A 334 8.01 0.73 -13.25
CA GLU A 334 7.22 0.54 -12.02
C GLU A 334 6.17 1.63 -11.89
N GLN A 335 5.09 1.38 -11.11
CA GLN A 335 4.04 2.37 -10.86
C GLN A 335 3.27 2.80 -12.13
N GLY A 336 2.82 4.07 -12.16
CA GLY A 336 2.04 4.63 -13.28
C GLY A 336 2.86 5.49 -14.23
N VAL A 337 2.30 5.79 -15.40
CA VAL A 337 2.97 6.57 -16.47
C VAL A 337 3.50 7.91 -15.97
N GLY A 338 2.78 8.61 -15.11
CA GLY A 338 3.25 9.87 -14.52
C GLY A 338 4.53 9.69 -13.70
N ASP A 339 4.60 8.62 -12.90
CA ASP A 339 5.79 8.28 -12.11
C ASP A 339 6.96 7.88 -13.02
N HIS A 340 6.69 7.15 -14.13
CA HIS A 340 7.73 6.84 -15.13
C HIS A 340 8.38 8.11 -15.67
N LEU A 341 7.57 9.04 -16.16
CA LEU A 341 8.05 10.29 -16.71
C LEU A 341 8.78 11.13 -15.66
N PHE A 342 8.30 11.14 -14.42
CA PHE A 342 8.96 11.86 -13.34
C PHE A 342 10.36 11.30 -13.04
N GLN A 343 10.46 10.00 -12.85
CA GLN A 343 11.70 9.31 -12.46
C GLN A 343 12.78 9.36 -13.55
N LEU A 344 12.38 9.26 -14.83
CA LEU A 344 13.30 9.33 -15.97
C LEU A 344 13.99 10.70 -16.12
N GLY A 345 13.54 11.73 -15.42
CA GLY A 345 14.26 13.00 -15.33
C GLY A 345 15.69 12.86 -14.79
N LEU A 346 15.98 11.83 -13.99
CA LEU A 346 17.31 11.53 -13.46
C LEU A 346 18.18 10.64 -14.37
N LEU A 347 17.63 10.10 -15.45
CA LEU A 347 18.30 9.10 -16.27
C LEU A 347 19.61 9.65 -16.89
N LYS A 348 19.57 10.86 -17.39
CA LYS A 348 20.75 11.49 -17.98
C LYS A 348 21.88 11.66 -16.96
N GLN A 349 21.55 12.13 -15.78
CA GLN A 349 22.53 12.29 -14.68
C GLN A 349 23.14 10.95 -14.26
N PHE A 350 22.32 9.88 -14.21
CA PHE A 350 22.82 8.53 -13.93
C PHE A 350 23.78 8.02 -15.02
N ILE A 351 23.44 8.18 -16.30
CA ILE A 351 24.31 7.81 -17.42
C ILE A 351 25.64 8.59 -17.36
N GLU A 352 25.58 9.89 -17.15
CA GLU A 352 26.78 10.74 -17.04
C GLU A 352 27.69 10.35 -15.87
N SER A 353 27.10 9.94 -14.74
CA SER A 353 27.84 9.55 -13.53
C SER A 353 28.48 8.17 -13.64
N THR A 354 27.90 7.24 -14.42
CA THR A 354 28.31 5.83 -14.45
C THR A 354 28.86 5.39 -15.79
N GLN A 355 28.66 6.16 -16.86
CA GLN A 355 28.97 5.77 -18.24
C GLN A 355 28.31 4.44 -18.65
N SER A 356 27.15 4.12 -18.04
CA SER A 356 26.42 2.88 -18.30
C SER A 356 25.72 2.89 -19.65
N LYS A 357 25.58 1.71 -20.25
CA LYS A 357 24.68 1.47 -21.39
C LYS A 357 23.31 1.04 -20.86
N ILE A 358 22.28 1.77 -21.21
CA ILE A 358 20.95 1.54 -20.68
C ILE A 358 20.08 0.79 -21.69
N VAL A 359 19.43 -0.26 -21.21
CA VAL A 359 18.27 -0.90 -21.84
C VAL A 359 17.04 -0.46 -21.02
N LEU A 360 16.15 0.28 -21.65
CA LEU A 360 15.00 0.90 -21.00
C LEU A 360 13.72 0.17 -21.40
N GLN A 361 13.15 -0.62 -20.51
CA GLN A 361 11.83 -1.18 -20.71
C GLN A 361 10.78 -0.08 -20.58
N VAL A 362 9.91 0.04 -21.56
CA VAL A 362 8.88 1.08 -21.56
C VAL A 362 7.49 0.51 -21.85
N GLU A 363 6.48 1.23 -21.40
CA GLU A 363 5.10 1.00 -21.81
C GLU A 363 4.92 1.35 -23.30
N PRO A 364 4.17 0.55 -24.11
CA PRO A 364 4.04 0.74 -25.55
C PRO A 364 3.64 2.16 -25.97
N ARG A 365 2.79 2.84 -25.21
CA ARG A 365 2.34 4.22 -25.49
C ARG A 365 3.46 5.26 -25.40
N LEU A 366 4.57 4.96 -24.71
CA LEU A 366 5.70 5.86 -24.50
C LEU A 366 6.90 5.55 -25.42
N GLU A 367 6.88 4.44 -26.15
CA GLU A 367 8.02 3.93 -26.91
C GLU A 367 8.65 4.99 -27.82
N SER A 368 7.86 5.54 -28.74
CA SER A 368 8.35 6.53 -29.73
C SER A 368 8.83 7.82 -29.07
N LEU A 369 8.10 8.31 -28.08
CA LEU A 369 8.43 9.52 -27.33
C LEU A 369 9.75 9.37 -26.58
N LEU A 370 9.96 8.25 -25.87
CA LEU A 370 11.16 8.00 -25.08
C LEU A 370 12.37 7.65 -25.95
N ALA A 371 12.20 6.86 -27.01
CA ALA A 371 13.28 6.55 -27.95
C ALA A 371 13.83 7.82 -28.63
N ARG A 372 12.97 8.77 -28.97
CA ARG A 372 13.38 10.07 -29.51
C ARG A 372 14.03 10.97 -28.46
N SER A 373 13.56 10.89 -27.21
CA SER A 373 14.05 11.74 -26.12
C SER A 373 15.43 11.30 -25.61
N PHE A 374 15.71 9.99 -25.66
CA PHE A 374 16.95 9.35 -25.23
C PHE A 374 17.58 8.54 -26.38
N PRO A 375 18.14 9.17 -27.40
CA PRO A 375 18.67 8.44 -28.57
C PRO A 375 19.88 7.55 -28.25
N GLU A 376 20.52 7.75 -27.13
CA GLU A 376 21.65 6.95 -26.61
C GLU A 376 21.20 5.70 -25.83
N VAL A 377 19.90 5.54 -25.59
CA VAL A 377 19.32 4.47 -24.79
C VAL A 377 18.63 3.47 -25.72
N GLU A 378 18.82 2.18 -25.46
CA GLU A 378 18.08 1.11 -26.12
C GLU A 378 16.69 0.96 -25.48
N VAL A 379 15.65 1.37 -26.20
CA VAL A 379 14.26 1.27 -25.73
C VAL A 379 13.66 -0.07 -26.15
N VAL A 380 13.05 -0.79 -25.20
CA VAL A 380 12.43 -2.10 -25.40
C VAL A 380 11.04 -2.15 -24.76
N LEU A 381 10.14 -2.92 -25.37
CA LEU A 381 8.79 -3.17 -24.80
C LEU A 381 8.80 -4.36 -23.85
N ASP A 382 9.64 -5.34 -24.14
CA ASP A 382 9.78 -6.57 -23.37
C ASP A 382 11.26 -6.98 -23.29
N PHE A 383 11.61 -7.83 -22.35
CA PHE A 383 12.98 -8.30 -22.14
C PHE A 383 13.02 -9.74 -21.65
N ASP A 384 14.13 -10.43 -21.90
CA ASP A 384 14.38 -11.74 -21.33
C ASP A 384 14.80 -11.63 -19.86
N LEU A 385 14.12 -12.37 -19.00
CA LEU A 385 14.37 -12.41 -17.54
C LEU A 385 15.76 -13.02 -17.18
N ASP A 386 16.45 -13.59 -18.15
CA ASP A 386 17.74 -14.29 -18.00
C ASP A 386 18.76 -13.85 -19.09
N ASP A 387 18.68 -12.61 -19.58
CA ASP A 387 19.58 -12.10 -20.63
C ASP A 387 21.01 -11.95 -20.10
N GLU A 388 21.90 -12.84 -20.54
CA GLU A 388 23.32 -12.85 -20.18
C GLU A 388 24.10 -11.62 -20.68
N ASN A 389 23.55 -10.83 -21.60
CA ASN A 389 24.18 -9.60 -22.08
C ASN A 389 23.88 -8.40 -21.18
N ILE A 390 23.02 -8.54 -20.18
CA ILE A 390 22.69 -7.51 -19.20
C ILE A 390 23.44 -7.81 -17.90
N ASP A 391 24.28 -6.87 -17.45
CA ASP A 391 25.05 -7.01 -16.22
C ASP A 391 24.17 -6.90 -14.98
N TYR A 392 23.22 -5.92 -14.98
CA TYR A 392 22.37 -5.61 -13.85
C TYR A 392 20.98 -5.16 -14.30
N TRP A 393 20.02 -5.28 -13.40
CA TRP A 393 18.72 -4.61 -13.54
C TRP A 393 18.41 -3.74 -12.33
N MET A 394 17.57 -2.72 -12.51
CA MET A 394 16.97 -1.95 -11.42
C MET A 394 15.65 -1.31 -11.89
N PRO A 395 14.71 -1.04 -10.96
CA PRO A 395 13.51 -0.29 -11.29
C PRO A 395 13.79 1.21 -11.47
N TYR A 396 12.93 1.93 -12.18
CA TYR A 396 13.10 3.35 -12.51
C TYR A 396 13.37 4.24 -11.29
N ALA A 397 12.60 4.08 -10.20
CA ALA A 397 12.76 4.93 -9.02
C ALA A 397 14.07 4.69 -8.26
N ASP A 398 14.79 3.59 -8.56
CA ASP A 398 16.13 3.38 -8.00
C ASP A 398 17.16 4.36 -8.59
N LEU A 399 16.85 5.10 -9.67
CA LEU A 399 17.68 6.22 -10.12
C LEU A 399 17.92 7.23 -9.00
N GLY A 400 16.87 7.63 -8.28
CA GLY A 400 16.98 8.51 -7.11
C GLY A 400 17.78 7.88 -5.96
N VAL A 401 17.56 6.58 -5.73
CA VAL A 401 18.28 5.80 -4.72
C VAL A 401 19.78 5.70 -5.04
N MET A 402 20.14 5.39 -6.29
CA MET A 402 21.53 5.22 -6.73
C MET A 402 22.30 6.53 -6.70
N LEU A 403 21.65 7.62 -7.08
CA LEU A 403 22.24 8.96 -7.07
C LEU A 403 22.24 9.61 -5.68
N ASP A 404 21.59 8.98 -4.68
CA ASP A 404 21.23 9.63 -3.41
C ASP A 404 20.72 11.07 -3.67
N PHE A 405 19.78 11.15 -4.65
CA PHE A 405 19.38 12.41 -5.23
C PHE A 405 18.72 13.31 -4.20
N ASN A 406 19.36 14.44 -3.94
CA ASN A 406 18.84 15.47 -3.04
C ASN A 406 18.70 16.80 -3.80
N PRO A 407 17.50 17.20 -4.19
CA PRO A 407 17.29 18.41 -4.98
C PRO A 407 17.62 19.72 -4.24
N ASN A 408 17.85 19.65 -2.93
CA ASN A 408 18.27 20.82 -2.16
C ASN A 408 19.76 21.15 -2.34
N ILE A 409 20.57 20.19 -2.82
CA ILE A 409 22.02 20.33 -2.97
C ILE A 409 22.54 19.93 -4.35
N GLN A 410 21.73 19.30 -5.19
CA GLN A 410 22.07 18.86 -6.54
C GLN A 410 21.33 19.69 -7.60
N ALA A 411 21.84 19.69 -8.82
CA ALA A 411 21.18 20.36 -9.92
C ALA A 411 19.82 19.72 -10.23
N VAL A 412 18.79 20.53 -10.44
CA VAL A 412 17.48 20.09 -10.90
C VAL A 412 17.55 19.45 -12.28
N CYS A 413 16.66 18.51 -12.54
CA CYS A 413 16.49 17.92 -13.87
C CYS A 413 16.00 19.00 -14.85
N GLY A 414 16.64 19.10 -15.99
CA GLY A 414 16.15 19.93 -17.08
C GLY A 414 15.07 19.22 -17.87
N PRO A 415 14.41 19.91 -18.80
CA PRO A 415 13.52 19.28 -19.77
C PRO A 415 14.26 18.21 -20.56
N TYR A 416 13.65 17.05 -20.72
CA TYR A 416 14.26 15.93 -21.44
C TYR A 416 13.37 15.33 -22.52
N LEU A 417 12.05 15.48 -22.43
CA LEU A 417 11.13 14.97 -23.44
C LEU A 417 11.14 15.83 -24.71
N LYS A 418 11.19 15.16 -25.85
CA LYS A 418 11.23 15.78 -27.17
C LYS A 418 10.05 15.32 -28.01
N ARG A 419 9.16 16.26 -28.40
CA ARG A 419 8.09 15.95 -29.32
C ARG A 419 8.61 15.60 -30.73
N ASP A 420 7.81 14.93 -31.54
CA ASP A 420 8.08 14.78 -32.95
C ASP A 420 7.80 16.11 -33.71
N THR A 421 8.85 16.72 -34.21
CA THR A 421 8.73 17.98 -34.99
C THR A 421 8.07 17.82 -36.36
N LYS A 422 7.95 16.58 -36.87
CA LYS A 422 7.26 16.27 -38.11
C LYS A 422 5.76 16.06 -37.94
N LEU A 423 5.35 15.71 -36.69
CA LEU A 423 3.95 15.54 -36.39
C LEU A 423 3.23 16.89 -36.42
N THR A 424 2.12 16.96 -37.15
CA THR A 424 1.26 18.14 -37.23
C THR A 424 -0.18 17.72 -36.99
N SER A 425 -0.96 18.59 -36.35
CA SER A 425 -2.38 18.37 -36.13
C SER A 425 -3.21 19.52 -36.71
N ASN A 426 -4.34 19.16 -37.30
CA ASN A 426 -5.32 20.17 -37.75
C ASN A 426 -5.96 20.89 -36.55
N TRP A 427 -5.90 20.28 -35.37
CA TRP A 427 -6.41 20.86 -34.15
C TRP A 427 -5.54 22.04 -33.71
N VAL A 428 -4.21 21.86 -33.69
CA VAL A 428 -3.25 22.92 -33.35
C VAL A 428 -3.41 24.16 -34.27
N LYS A 429 -3.66 23.95 -35.57
CA LYS A 429 -3.88 25.04 -36.52
C LYS A 429 -5.12 25.89 -36.24
N LYS A 430 -6.03 25.42 -35.37
CA LYS A 430 -7.26 26.13 -34.98
C LYS A 430 -7.08 26.99 -33.76
N LEU A 431 -5.93 26.94 -33.06
CA LEU A 431 -5.68 27.78 -31.89
C LEU A 431 -5.48 29.23 -32.30
N PRO A 432 -6.25 30.19 -31.80
CA PRO A 432 -6.02 31.62 -31.98
C PRO A 432 -4.65 32.03 -31.47
N SER A 433 -3.86 32.71 -32.27
CA SER A 433 -2.47 33.07 -31.95
C SER A 433 -2.31 34.29 -31.05
N ASP A 434 -3.40 35.03 -30.81
CA ASP A 434 -3.46 36.27 -30.02
C ASP A 434 -3.84 36.03 -28.55
N LYS A 435 -4.05 34.79 -28.17
CA LYS A 435 -4.46 34.39 -26.84
C LYS A 435 -3.40 33.56 -26.13
N LEU A 436 -3.51 33.49 -24.80
CA LEU A 436 -2.69 32.58 -24.00
C LEU A 436 -3.28 31.17 -24.06
N ASN A 437 -2.48 30.20 -24.45
CA ASN A 437 -2.88 28.80 -24.47
C ASN A 437 -2.67 28.18 -23.09
N VAL A 438 -3.75 27.90 -22.38
CA VAL A 438 -3.74 27.34 -21.02
C VAL A 438 -4.32 25.92 -21.06
N GLY A 439 -3.43 24.93 -20.93
CA GLY A 439 -3.81 23.53 -20.77
C GLY A 439 -4.10 23.20 -19.32
N PHE A 440 -5.15 22.43 -19.04
CA PHE A 440 -5.40 22.00 -17.66
C PHE A 440 -6.08 20.65 -17.55
N SER A 441 -5.78 19.95 -16.45
CA SER A 441 -6.47 18.78 -15.98
C SER A 441 -6.88 19.01 -14.51
N TRP A 442 -7.97 18.43 -14.06
CA TRP A 442 -8.53 18.68 -12.74
C TRP A 442 -8.50 17.49 -11.80
N ARG A 443 -8.28 16.27 -12.32
CA ARG A 443 -8.22 15.04 -11.54
C ARG A 443 -7.38 13.95 -12.22
N SER A 444 -7.03 12.90 -11.50
CA SER A 444 -6.48 11.68 -12.10
C SER A 444 -7.60 10.75 -12.62
N GLY A 445 -7.22 9.69 -13.32
CA GLY A 445 -8.15 8.65 -13.75
C GLY A 445 -8.65 7.75 -12.61
N LEU A 446 -7.96 7.76 -11.45
CA LEU A 446 -8.36 7.03 -10.26
C LEU A 446 -9.12 7.97 -9.33
N ILE A 447 -10.38 7.61 -9.04
CA ILE A 447 -11.28 8.40 -8.19
C ILE A 447 -11.61 7.56 -6.96
N ASP A 448 -11.15 8.01 -5.80
CA ASP A 448 -11.60 7.54 -4.49
C ASP A 448 -11.82 8.76 -3.57
N ALA A 449 -12.52 8.57 -2.45
CA ALA A 449 -12.87 9.68 -1.56
C ALA A 449 -11.65 10.44 -1.02
N ARG A 450 -10.53 9.73 -0.77
CA ARG A 450 -9.27 10.31 -0.33
C ARG A 450 -8.67 11.23 -1.39
N ARG A 451 -8.61 10.76 -2.65
CA ARG A 451 -8.02 11.52 -3.76
C ARG A 451 -8.86 12.70 -4.19
N LEU A 452 -10.20 12.61 -4.04
CA LEU A 452 -11.11 13.73 -4.33
C LEU A 452 -10.76 14.99 -3.52
N ASN A 453 -10.19 14.85 -2.34
CA ASN A 453 -9.72 15.98 -1.55
C ASN A 453 -8.58 16.76 -2.23
N SER A 454 -7.77 16.08 -3.06
CA SER A 454 -6.63 16.65 -3.79
C SER A 454 -6.98 17.17 -5.17
N TYR A 455 -8.22 16.97 -5.63
CA TYR A 455 -8.66 17.32 -6.98
C TYR A 455 -9.58 18.53 -6.97
N THR A 456 -9.67 19.21 -8.11
CA THR A 456 -10.68 20.22 -8.40
C THR A 456 -11.84 19.61 -9.17
N TYR A 457 -12.92 20.37 -9.33
CA TYR A 457 -14.02 20.06 -10.24
C TYR A 457 -13.89 20.90 -11.49
N LEU A 458 -14.46 20.45 -12.62
CA LEU A 458 -14.41 21.25 -13.85
C LEU A 458 -15.13 22.60 -13.68
N SER A 459 -16.17 22.67 -12.84
CA SER A 459 -16.86 23.92 -12.48
C SER A 459 -15.95 24.94 -11.79
N ASP A 460 -14.92 24.50 -11.07
CA ASP A 460 -13.95 25.40 -10.43
C ASP A 460 -13.13 26.21 -11.47
N TRP A 461 -13.02 25.71 -12.70
CA TRP A 461 -12.29 26.35 -13.81
C TRP A 461 -13.13 27.30 -14.66
N ALA A 462 -14.39 27.52 -14.28
CA ALA A 462 -15.35 28.31 -15.08
C ALA A 462 -14.84 29.71 -15.41
N SER A 463 -14.22 30.42 -14.48
CA SER A 463 -13.68 31.79 -14.69
C SER A 463 -12.51 31.81 -15.67
N ILE A 464 -11.60 30.80 -15.60
CA ILE A 464 -10.49 30.63 -16.53
C ILE A 464 -11.03 30.32 -17.94
N ILE A 465 -12.04 29.45 -18.06
CA ILE A 465 -12.68 29.11 -19.35
C ILE A 465 -13.43 30.32 -19.92
N GLU A 466 -14.01 31.18 -19.05
CA GLU A 466 -14.75 32.36 -19.48
C GLU A 466 -13.85 33.47 -20.01
N ASN A 467 -12.60 33.55 -19.54
CA ASN A 467 -11.65 34.61 -19.88
C ASN A 467 -11.40 34.68 -21.39
N GLN A 468 -11.57 35.87 -21.96
CA GLN A 468 -11.51 36.10 -23.41
C GLN A 468 -10.08 36.12 -23.97
N ASP A 469 -9.08 36.32 -23.10
CA ASP A 469 -7.68 36.40 -23.46
C ASP A 469 -6.99 35.01 -23.41
N ILE A 470 -7.77 33.96 -23.14
CA ILE A 470 -7.28 32.58 -22.95
C ILE A 470 -7.94 31.63 -23.96
N ASN A 471 -7.15 30.70 -24.45
CA ASN A 471 -7.60 29.46 -25.05
C ASN A 471 -7.55 28.37 -23.97
N ALA A 472 -8.69 28.02 -23.39
CA ALA A 472 -8.81 27.00 -22.36
C ALA A 472 -8.78 25.59 -23.00
N ILE A 473 -7.73 24.83 -22.75
CA ILE A 473 -7.44 23.56 -23.41
C ILE A 473 -7.59 22.41 -22.41
N CYS A 474 -8.45 21.45 -22.71
CA CYS A 474 -8.65 20.26 -21.90
C CYS A 474 -7.48 19.29 -22.06
N LEU A 475 -6.77 19.02 -20.97
CA LEU A 475 -5.76 17.96 -20.86
C LEU A 475 -6.24 16.80 -19.96
N GLN A 476 -7.51 16.82 -19.55
CA GLN A 476 -8.11 15.77 -18.73
C GLN A 476 -8.34 14.51 -19.57
N TYR A 477 -7.67 13.43 -19.21
CA TYR A 477 -7.87 12.12 -19.82
C TYR A 477 -9.01 11.33 -19.16
N GLY A 478 -9.53 10.32 -19.88
CA GLY A 478 -10.66 9.51 -19.47
C GLY A 478 -12.00 10.11 -19.88
N ASP A 479 -13.09 9.53 -19.40
CA ASP A 479 -14.44 10.04 -19.67
C ASP A 479 -14.71 11.28 -18.81
N ILE A 480 -15.03 12.38 -19.48
CA ILE A 480 -15.37 13.68 -18.88
C ILE A 480 -16.84 14.07 -19.09
N THR A 481 -17.67 13.15 -19.53
CA THR A 481 -19.08 13.42 -19.87
C THR A 481 -19.86 13.98 -18.69
N GLU A 482 -19.66 13.42 -17.50
CA GLU A 482 -20.31 13.92 -16.29
C GLU A 482 -19.71 15.24 -15.83
N ASP A 483 -18.38 15.41 -15.90
CA ASP A 483 -17.72 16.68 -15.55
C ASP A 483 -18.25 17.83 -16.41
N LEU A 484 -18.48 17.61 -17.71
CA LEU A 484 -19.01 18.63 -18.62
C LEU A 484 -20.40 19.12 -18.22
N LYS A 485 -21.22 18.28 -17.57
CA LYS A 485 -22.55 18.71 -17.10
C LYS A 485 -22.49 19.75 -15.97
N GLU A 486 -21.35 19.87 -15.28
CA GLU A 486 -21.13 20.89 -14.27
C GLU A 486 -21.00 22.31 -14.86
N LEU A 487 -20.68 22.43 -16.14
CA LEU A 487 -20.51 23.72 -16.81
C LEU A 487 -21.77 24.15 -17.57
N PRO A 488 -22.09 25.48 -17.57
CA PRO A 488 -23.06 26.05 -18.48
C PRO A 488 -22.69 25.73 -19.95
N GLN A 489 -23.69 25.49 -20.81
CA GLN A 489 -23.47 25.14 -22.22
C GLN A 489 -22.63 26.18 -22.99
N SER A 490 -22.68 27.45 -22.59
CA SER A 490 -21.86 28.52 -23.15
C SER A 490 -20.36 28.31 -22.88
N LEU A 491 -20.00 27.82 -21.69
CA LEU A 491 -18.62 27.54 -21.30
C LEU A 491 -18.11 26.21 -21.88
N GLN A 492 -18.99 25.20 -21.97
CA GLN A 492 -18.64 23.94 -22.66
C GLN A 492 -18.14 24.20 -24.11
N LYS A 493 -18.75 25.18 -24.81
CA LYS A 493 -18.35 25.55 -26.18
C LYS A 493 -17.02 26.30 -26.26
N LYS A 494 -16.59 26.94 -25.17
CA LYS A 494 -15.30 27.65 -25.10
C LYS A 494 -14.14 26.71 -24.73
N LEU A 495 -14.43 25.61 -24.01
CA LEU A 495 -13.43 24.61 -23.66
C LEU A 495 -12.99 23.86 -24.92
N LEU A 496 -11.72 23.96 -25.24
CA LEU A 496 -11.13 23.29 -26.39
C LEU A 496 -10.77 21.85 -25.99
N ILE A 497 -11.57 20.88 -26.45
CA ILE A 497 -11.39 19.46 -26.19
C ILE A 497 -10.70 18.86 -27.42
N PRO A 498 -9.51 18.23 -27.26
CA PRO A 498 -8.82 17.59 -28.38
C PRO A 498 -9.60 16.38 -28.92
N ASP A 499 -9.42 16.09 -30.20
CA ASP A 499 -10.11 15.02 -30.94
C ASP A 499 -9.35 13.69 -30.97
N PHE A 500 -8.38 13.52 -30.06
CA PHE A 500 -7.62 12.30 -29.87
C PHE A 500 -7.67 11.80 -28.42
N ASN A 501 -7.28 10.55 -28.20
CA ASN A 501 -7.32 9.92 -26.88
C ASN A 501 -6.13 10.38 -26.03
N LEU A 502 -6.36 11.32 -25.10
CA LEU A 502 -5.36 11.85 -24.16
C LEU A 502 -4.74 10.78 -23.22
N LYS A 503 -5.37 9.61 -23.07
CA LYS A 503 -4.86 8.52 -22.23
C LYS A 503 -3.83 7.66 -22.96
N ASP A 504 -3.99 7.51 -24.27
CA ASP A 504 -3.26 6.50 -25.04
C ASP A 504 -2.31 7.11 -26.09
N ASP A 505 -2.57 8.34 -26.57
CA ASP A 505 -1.77 9.01 -27.60
C ASP A 505 -0.84 10.09 -27.01
N PHE A 506 0.29 9.64 -26.45
CA PHE A 506 1.29 10.54 -25.86
C PHE A 506 2.05 11.39 -26.88
N GLU A 507 2.08 10.99 -28.14
CA GLU A 507 2.69 11.78 -29.22
C GLU A 507 1.83 13.01 -29.56
N SER A 508 0.52 12.81 -29.74
CA SER A 508 -0.41 13.93 -29.96
C SER A 508 -0.52 14.81 -28.72
N LEU A 509 -0.44 14.21 -27.51
CA LEU A 509 -0.38 14.97 -26.27
C LEU A 509 0.90 15.80 -26.19
N ALA A 510 2.06 15.26 -26.62
CA ALA A 510 3.31 16.02 -26.63
C ALA A 510 3.24 17.23 -27.58
N LEU A 511 2.61 17.06 -28.75
CA LEU A 511 2.36 18.16 -29.68
C LEU A 511 1.43 19.21 -29.08
N LEU A 512 0.35 18.80 -28.44
CA LEU A 512 -0.63 19.70 -27.81
C LEU A 512 0.01 20.50 -26.67
N ILE A 513 0.76 19.83 -25.80
CA ILE A 513 1.50 20.45 -24.70
C ILE A 513 2.51 21.48 -25.24
N ASP A 514 3.16 21.20 -26.37
CA ASP A 514 4.10 22.14 -26.96
C ASP A 514 3.47 23.46 -27.40
N GLU A 515 2.20 23.45 -27.73
CA GLU A 515 1.42 24.65 -28.05
C GLU A 515 0.88 25.39 -26.81
N CYS A 516 0.92 24.78 -25.63
CA CYS A 516 0.54 25.45 -24.39
C CYS A 516 1.61 26.44 -23.94
N ASP A 517 1.18 27.61 -23.47
CA ASP A 517 2.01 28.58 -22.76
C ASP A 517 2.14 28.26 -21.29
N LEU A 518 1.10 27.66 -20.74
CA LEU A 518 0.97 27.32 -19.32
C LEU A 518 0.14 26.04 -19.20
N VAL A 519 0.55 25.14 -18.31
CA VAL A 519 -0.17 23.91 -17.97
C VAL A 519 -0.46 23.84 -16.49
N PHE A 520 -1.71 23.56 -16.13
CA PHE A 520 -2.14 23.28 -14.77
C PHE A 520 -2.58 21.82 -14.61
N GLY A 521 -2.33 21.24 -13.47
CA GLY A 521 -2.91 19.96 -13.11
C GLY A 521 -2.44 19.43 -11.77
N PRO A 522 -3.08 18.37 -11.25
CA PRO A 522 -2.52 17.60 -10.15
C PRO A 522 -1.27 16.83 -10.63
N PHE A 523 -0.59 16.13 -9.72
CA PHE A 523 0.58 15.31 -10.08
C PHE A 523 0.13 14.09 -10.92
N THR A 524 -0.02 14.30 -12.23
CA THR A 524 -0.52 13.31 -13.21
C THR A 524 0.32 13.33 -14.48
N ALA A 525 0.14 12.33 -15.35
CA ALA A 525 0.93 12.21 -16.58
C ALA A 525 0.96 13.47 -17.45
N PRO A 526 -0.16 14.17 -17.74
CA PRO A 526 -0.12 15.40 -18.55
C PRO A 526 0.72 16.52 -17.94
N SER A 527 0.60 16.74 -16.61
CA SER A 527 1.34 17.80 -15.91
C SER A 527 2.84 17.49 -15.86
N ILE A 528 3.19 16.24 -15.56
CA ILE A 528 4.59 15.79 -15.54
C ILE A 528 5.20 15.82 -16.94
N GLN A 529 4.44 15.39 -17.96
CA GLN A 529 4.90 15.47 -19.35
C GLN A 529 5.17 16.92 -19.76
N ALA A 530 4.30 17.86 -19.37
CA ALA A 530 4.49 19.27 -19.64
C ALA A 530 5.77 19.82 -18.99
N ALA A 531 6.00 19.49 -17.71
CA ALA A 531 7.23 19.87 -17.02
C ALA A 531 8.46 19.25 -17.69
N ALA A 532 8.41 17.97 -18.05
CA ALA A 532 9.50 17.25 -18.73
C ALA A 532 9.76 17.74 -20.17
N GLN A 533 8.79 18.37 -20.84
CA GLN A 533 8.96 19.05 -22.12
C GLN A 533 9.45 20.50 -21.97
N GLY A 534 9.57 21.02 -20.75
CA GLY A 534 10.04 22.39 -20.51
C GLY A 534 8.95 23.46 -20.58
N LYS A 535 7.68 23.06 -20.53
CA LYS A 535 6.58 24.03 -20.49
C LYS A 535 6.39 24.57 -19.07
N GLU A 536 6.04 25.84 -18.98
CA GLU A 536 5.66 26.44 -17.70
C GLU A 536 4.48 25.66 -17.14
N THR A 537 4.68 25.01 -15.99
CA THR A 537 3.72 24.08 -15.40
C THR A 537 3.42 24.48 -13.96
N VAL A 538 2.17 24.34 -13.56
CA VAL A 538 1.75 24.52 -12.18
C VAL A 538 1.05 23.26 -11.71
N ILE A 539 1.64 22.61 -10.73
CA ILE A 539 1.08 21.43 -10.08
C ILE A 539 0.38 21.89 -8.80
N PHE A 540 -0.86 21.50 -8.63
CA PHE A 540 -1.60 21.76 -7.39
C PHE A 540 -1.77 20.47 -6.59
N ASN A 541 -1.47 20.55 -5.28
CA ASN A 541 -1.47 19.40 -4.38
C ASN A 541 -2.04 19.78 -3.01
N LEU A 542 -2.59 18.78 -2.31
CA LEU A 542 -2.78 18.90 -0.86
C LEU A 542 -1.44 19.03 -0.16
N LYS A 543 -1.40 19.88 0.86
CA LYS A 543 -0.21 20.12 1.69
C LYS A 543 0.41 18.83 2.24
N SER A 544 -0.43 17.86 2.58
CA SER A 544 -0.05 16.59 3.17
C SER A 544 0.38 15.51 2.17
N GLY A 545 0.00 15.63 0.90
CA GLY A 545 0.19 14.55 -0.09
C GLY A 545 1.43 14.67 -0.96
N ASP A 546 2.24 15.71 -0.76
CA ASP A 546 3.33 16.01 -1.68
C ASP A 546 4.69 15.47 -1.20
N ARG A 547 4.85 14.15 -1.30
CA ARG A 547 6.09 13.45 -0.97
C ARG A 547 7.31 13.92 -1.77
N TRP A 548 7.09 14.38 -2.99
CA TRP A 548 8.15 14.85 -3.88
C TRP A 548 8.51 16.33 -3.69
N SER A 549 7.88 16.99 -2.71
CA SER A 549 8.23 18.35 -2.30
C SER A 549 9.56 18.44 -1.55
N PHE A 550 10.04 17.32 -1.03
CA PHE A 550 11.25 17.23 -0.20
C PHE A 550 11.27 18.26 0.95
N GLY A 551 10.13 18.43 1.60
CA GLY A 551 9.94 19.31 2.74
C GLY A 551 9.46 20.72 2.40
N GLU A 552 9.41 21.12 1.13
CA GLU A 552 8.98 22.48 0.75
C GLU A 552 7.48 22.70 0.95
N SER A 553 6.63 21.71 0.66
CA SER A 553 5.16 21.81 0.80
C SER A 553 4.72 22.08 2.24
N LEU A 554 5.49 21.67 3.23
CA LEU A 554 5.20 21.93 4.64
C LEU A 554 5.55 23.37 5.05
N LYS A 555 6.48 24.01 4.34
CA LYS A 555 7.01 25.33 4.65
C LYS A 555 6.30 26.45 3.88
N TYR A 556 5.99 26.19 2.61
CA TYR A 556 5.53 27.23 1.69
C TYR A 556 4.21 26.83 1.02
N PRO A 557 3.24 27.76 0.92
CA PRO A 557 2.01 27.52 0.18
C PRO A 557 2.23 27.49 -1.34
N GLU A 558 3.30 28.11 -1.81
CA GLU A 558 3.77 28.11 -3.20
C GLU A 558 5.27 27.96 -3.22
N TYR A 559 5.80 27.08 -4.07
CA TYR A 559 7.23 26.89 -4.23
C TYR A 559 7.55 26.43 -5.65
N GLN A 560 8.80 26.70 -6.09
CA GLN A 560 9.33 26.14 -7.32
C GLN A 560 9.65 24.66 -7.11
N ASP A 561 9.27 23.82 -8.07
CA ASP A 561 9.57 22.39 -8.06
C ASP A 561 11.07 22.15 -7.93
N ARG A 562 11.41 21.16 -7.13
CA ARG A 562 12.80 20.78 -6.89
C ARG A 562 13.34 19.76 -7.90
N TRP A 563 12.50 19.30 -8.81
CA TRP A 563 12.84 18.34 -9.86
C TRP A 563 12.90 19.03 -11.24
N TYR A 564 11.96 19.95 -11.55
CA TYR A 564 11.89 20.71 -12.79
C TYR A 564 11.90 22.21 -12.52
N ASN A 565 12.85 22.94 -13.13
CA ASN A 565 12.98 24.39 -12.95
C ASN A 565 11.87 25.23 -13.61
N ASN A 566 11.08 24.63 -14.47
CA ASN A 566 9.93 25.23 -15.18
C ASN A 566 8.58 24.83 -14.55
N CYS A 567 8.60 24.19 -13.41
CA CYS A 567 7.42 23.75 -12.66
C CYS A 567 7.32 24.50 -11.34
N ASN A 568 6.11 24.90 -10.99
CA ASN A 568 5.77 25.51 -9.71
C ASN A 568 4.66 24.72 -9.03
N HIS A 569 4.62 24.74 -7.72
CA HIS A 569 3.59 24.08 -6.93
C HIS A 569 2.70 25.10 -6.23
N ILE A 570 1.39 24.83 -6.25
CA ILE A 570 0.40 25.48 -5.40
C ILE A 570 -0.08 24.45 -4.39
N VAL A 571 0.22 24.67 -3.12
CA VAL A 571 -0.16 23.76 -2.04
C VAL A 571 -1.31 24.36 -1.27
N PHE A 572 -2.29 23.52 -0.93
CA PHE A 572 -3.47 23.94 -0.19
C PHE A 572 -3.89 22.90 0.86
N SER A 573 -4.48 23.37 1.94
CA SER A 573 -5.25 22.52 2.86
C SER A 573 -6.69 22.37 2.34
N GLN A 574 -7.42 21.38 2.85
CA GLN A 574 -8.82 21.20 2.47
C GLN A 574 -9.67 22.45 2.75
N ALA A 575 -9.35 23.19 3.82
CA ALA A 575 -10.02 24.46 4.15
C ALA A 575 -9.67 25.60 3.17
N GLU A 576 -8.50 25.58 2.57
CA GLU A 576 -8.00 26.59 1.62
C GLU A 576 -8.36 26.28 0.16
N LYS A 577 -8.97 25.11 -0.12
CA LYS A 577 -9.35 24.70 -1.48
C LYS A 577 -10.22 25.75 -2.18
N ILE A 578 -11.06 26.46 -1.46
CA ILE A 578 -11.91 27.51 -1.98
C ILE A 578 -11.12 28.67 -2.62
N ASN A 579 -9.91 28.93 -2.16
CA ASN A 579 -9.05 30.01 -2.67
C ASN A 579 -8.08 29.53 -3.76
N LEU A 580 -8.13 28.24 -4.13
CA LEU A 580 -7.20 27.65 -5.11
C LEU A 580 -7.39 28.26 -6.50
N VAL A 581 -8.64 28.48 -6.90
CA VAL A 581 -8.98 29.07 -8.21
C VAL A 581 -8.47 30.50 -8.32
N ASP A 582 -8.67 31.33 -7.31
CA ASP A 582 -8.16 32.71 -7.29
C ASP A 582 -6.63 32.75 -7.45
N ARG A 583 -5.93 31.80 -6.82
CA ARG A 583 -4.46 31.67 -6.95
C ARG A 583 -4.05 31.27 -8.36
N MET A 584 -4.79 30.34 -8.99
CA MET A 584 -4.57 29.93 -10.38
C MET A 584 -4.83 31.10 -11.35
N GLU A 585 -5.91 31.85 -11.16
CA GLU A 585 -6.21 33.06 -11.95
C GLU A 585 -5.11 34.11 -11.84
N ASN A 586 -4.64 34.38 -10.65
CA ASN A 586 -3.53 35.30 -10.42
C ASN A 586 -2.27 34.83 -11.16
N TYR A 587 -2.00 33.52 -11.15
CA TYR A 587 -0.88 32.95 -11.88
C TYR A 587 -1.03 33.15 -13.40
N VAL A 588 -2.20 32.85 -13.96
CA VAL A 588 -2.54 33.07 -15.37
C VAL A 588 -2.33 34.53 -15.76
N ASN A 589 -2.85 35.46 -14.96
CA ASN A 589 -2.71 36.91 -15.20
C ASN A 589 -1.24 37.33 -15.21
N ASN A 590 -0.41 36.80 -14.31
CA ASN A 590 1.02 37.08 -14.27
C ASN A 590 1.74 36.57 -15.52
N VAL A 591 1.39 35.37 -16.00
CA VAL A 591 1.94 34.81 -17.26
C VAL A 591 1.52 35.64 -18.45
N PHE A 592 0.24 36.02 -18.52
CA PHE A 592 -0.30 36.88 -19.59
C PHE A 592 0.42 38.22 -19.65
N GLN A 593 0.61 38.90 -18.51
CA GLN A 593 1.36 40.15 -18.45
C GLN A 593 2.82 40.00 -18.91
N ARG A 594 3.50 38.95 -18.52
CA ARG A 594 4.87 38.67 -18.97
C ARG A 594 4.95 38.46 -20.48
N LYS A 595 4.01 37.71 -21.05
CA LYS A 595 3.98 37.39 -22.49
C LYS A 595 3.61 38.60 -23.35
N THR A 596 2.68 39.43 -22.93
CA THR A 596 2.16 40.57 -23.72
C THR A 596 2.94 41.86 -23.52
N GLY A 597 3.91 41.92 -22.63
CA GLY A 597 4.72 43.13 -22.36
C GLY A 597 3.97 44.27 -21.65
N PHE A 598 2.79 44.02 -21.10
CA PHE A 598 1.99 45.02 -20.35
C PHE A 598 2.57 45.32 -18.95
N ALA A 599 3.66 44.68 -18.52
CA ALA A 599 4.22 44.81 -17.17
C ALA A 599 4.92 46.15 -16.85
N ASN A 600 4.92 47.15 -17.76
CA ASN A 600 5.69 48.40 -17.58
C ASN A 600 4.84 49.68 -17.66
N LYS A 601 3.56 49.66 -17.26
CA LYS A 601 2.76 50.87 -17.16
C LYS A 601 1.83 50.90 -15.91
N LEU A 602 2.40 50.70 -14.73
CA LEU A 602 1.78 51.14 -13.47
C LEU A 602 2.87 51.57 -12.50
#